data_1c0370c7c6b4fed519149c238cef088e
#
_entry.id   1c0370c7c6b4fed519149c238cef088e
#
_cell.length_a   1.000
_cell.length_b   1.000
_cell.length_c   1.000
_cell.angle_alpha   90.00
_cell.angle_beta   90.00
_cell.angle_gamma   90.00
#
_symmetry.space_group_name_H-M   'P 1'
#
loop_
_entity.id
_entity.type
_entity.pdbx_description
1 polymer ?
#
loop_
_entity_poly.entity_id
_entity_poly.type
_entity_poly.pdbx_seq_one_letter_code
_entity_poly.pdbx_strand_id
1 'polypeptide(L)'
;MRKNLLLITILIYGSFLFSQDPEILFNQANDRMKKGELEQADSLLKESLKIDPSFAPAHIGFSELWLRKGDLVKANESATKAVQMDEEFRSWWNGLNDIRTRIQNGKRNVQQGQFDVAMQEYQAIVDKFPYFPEAQFYMGLTKFRHKDIEAAAFYFSEALKIYPGHQKARKGLNNVTKQLLNNGNKAYKRGDLEKASEYYLKAVQFDKTFYLAFYQLGVLEKKMGNSEQAIDYFNKAIKIKPDFHKAWFTLGTSYEVDNNLDSAIVKYNKAIELNPGYTKAYGNLGNIYTLVEVYDSAKDVLLTAIQIDPTYADGHLRLGVVFSQQELFFEASEQFKKATEYDEKNHDAWFRYASSLNSIEKFLEASQAAQKCIDIKTKFGGGWYEKVVAEFGKGNKTMALKYFDEANKYRDWRKLAQRKIDEINNPTKYEK
;
A
#
# COMPACT_ATOMS: atom_id res chain seq x y z
N MET A 1 -72.35 -13.71 -1.08
CA MET A 1 -71.17 -13.20 -0.35
C MET A 1 -70.57 -14.17 0.72
N ARG A 2 -71.33 -14.99 1.41
CA ARG A 2 -70.78 -15.94 2.45
C ARG A 2 -69.95 -17.12 1.91
N LYS A 3 -70.17 -17.59 0.68
CA LYS A 3 -69.39 -18.73 0.10
C LYS A 3 -67.95 -18.31 -0.34
N ASN A 4 -67.77 -17.07 -0.79
CA ASN A 4 -66.44 -16.56 -1.17
C ASN A 4 -65.52 -16.18 0.00
N LEU A 5 -66.12 -15.87 1.18
CA LEU A 5 -65.36 -15.57 2.39
C LEU A 5 -64.73 -16.85 2.99
N LEU A 6 -65.45 -17.96 2.88
CA LEU A 6 -64.96 -19.27 3.40
C LEU A 6 -63.81 -19.85 2.54
N LEU A 7 -63.83 -19.64 1.20
CA LEU A 7 -62.74 -20.05 0.31
C LEU A 7 -61.48 -19.20 0.49
N ILE A 8 -61.62 -17.89 0.75
CA ILE A 8 -60.48 -17.00 0.99
C ILE A 8 -59.84 -17.31 2.35
N THR A 9 -60.66 -17.60 3.38
CA THR A 9 -60.16 -17.97 4.71
C THR A 9 -59.45 -19.33 4.66
N ILE A 10 -59.92 -20.32 3.92
CA ILE A 10 -59.25 -21.63 3.76
C ILE A 10 -57.97 -21.49 2.92
N LEU A 11 -57.92 -20.61 1.89
CA LEU A 11 -56.69 -20.33 1.16
C LEU A 11 -55.64 -19.57 2.00
N ILE A 12 -56.07 -18.64 2.84
CA ILE A 12 -55.16 -17.91 3.75
C ILE A 12 -54.66 -18.82 4.89
N TYR A 13 -55.55 -19.65 5.46
CA TYR A 13 -55.13 -20.64 6.49
C TYR A 13 -54.34 -21.80 5.86
N GLY A 14 -54.64 -22.22 4.66
CA GLY A 14 -53.88 -23.24 3.94
C GLY A 14 -52.48 -22.76 3.57
N SER A 15 -52.31 -21.51 3.12
CA SER A 15 -50.99 -20.92 2.87
C SER A 15 -50.19 -20.66 4.14
N PHE A 16 -50.84 -20.36 5.25
CA PHE A 16 -50.20 -20.19 6.58
C PHE A 16 -49.79 -21.56 7.18
N LEU A 17 -50.57 -22.63 6.98
CA LEU A 17 -50.23 -24.00 7.38
C LEU A 17 -49.08 -24.59 6.54
N PHE A 18 -49.02 -24.30 5.24
CA PHE A 18 -47.92 -24.75 4.35
C PHE A 18 -46.59 -24.05 4.65
N SER A 19 -46.60 -22.87 5.29
CA SER A 19 -45.38 -22.13 5.71
C SER A 19 -44.82 -22.59 7.06
N GLN A 20 -45.51 -23.51 7.75
CA GLN A 20 -45.17 -23.97 9.12
C GLN A 20 -44.74 -25.46 9.18
N ASP A 21 -44.46 -26.10 8.06
CA ASP A 21 -43.95 -27.48 8.04
C ASP A 21 -42.42 -27.47 8.25
N PRO A 22 -41.88 -28.12 9.30
CA PRO A 22 -40.45 -28.19 9.56
C PRO A 22 -39.66 -28.79 8.41
N GLU A 23 -40.25 -29.74 7.64
CA GLU A 23 -39.62 -30.36 6.50
C GLU A 23 -39.47 -29.38 5.30
N ILE A 24 -40.49 -28.57 5.07
CA ILE A 24 -40.44 -27.53 4.03
C ILE A 24 -39.32 -26.52 4.33
N LEU A 25 -39.23 -26.05 5.58
CA LEU A 25 -38.20 -25.12 6.00
C LEU A 25 -36.79 -25.73 5.91
N PHE A 26 -36.65 -26.99 6.29
CA PHE A 26 -35.39 -27.73 6.11
C PHE A 26 -34.98 -27.84 4.63
N ASN A 27 -35.90 -28.18 3.75
CA ASN A 27 -35.62 -28.26 2.30
C ASN A 27 -35.23 -26.89 1.72
N GLN A 28 -35.91 -25.82 2.13
CA GLN A 28 -35.53 -24.46 1.76
C GLN A 28 -34.13 -24.09 2.30
N ALA A 29 -33.80 -24.46 3.52
CA ALA A 29 -32.48 -24.24 4.09
C ALA A 29 -31.37 -24.95 3.30
N ASN A 30 -31.61 -26.19 2.87
CA ASN A 30 -30.68 -26.95 2.03
C ASN A 30 -30.44 -26.24 0.68
N ASP A 31 -31.49 -25.70 0.08
CA ASP A 31 -31.35 -24.93 -1.16
C ASP A 31 -30.56 -23.62 -0.96
N ARG A 32 -30.74 -22.94 0.19
CA ARG A 32 -29.92 -21.77 0.56
C ARG A 32 -28.46 -22.16 0.80
N MET A 33 -28.20 -23.29 1.46
CA MET A 33 -26.83 -23.79 1.64
C MET A 33 -26.12 -24.09 0.32
N LYS A 34 -26.82 -24.70 -0.66
CA LYS A 34 -26.27 -24.92 -2.00
C LYS A 34 -25.91 -23.63 -2.72
N LYS A 35 -26.66 -22.54 -2.48
CA LYS A 35 -26.40 -21.20 -3.03
C LYS A 35 -25.34 -20.41 -2.24
N GLY A 36 -24.83 -20.96 -1.12
CA GLY A 36 -23.89 -20.27 -0.23
C GLY A 36 -24.53 -19.22 0.69
N GLU A 37 -25.87 -19.17 0.76
CA GLU A 37 -26.64 -18.22 1.57
C GLU A 37 -26.79 -18.74 3.01
N LEU A 38 -25.65 -18.91 3.72
CA LEU A 38 -25.58 -19.64 4.98
C LEU A 38 -26.36 -18.99 6.13
N GLU A 39 -26.49 -17.66 6.14
CA GLU A 39 -27.24 -16.95 7.20
C GLU A 39 -28.76 -17.14 7.02
N GLN A 40 -29.24 -17.21 5.76
CA GLN A 40 -30.64 -17.51 5.47
C GLN A 40 -30.96 -18.98 5.82
N ALA A 41 -30.03 -19.91 5.52
CA ALA A 41 -30.17 -21.30 5.90
C ALA A 41 -30.24 -21.46 7.44
N ASP A 42 -29.38 -20.73 8.18
CA ASP A 42 -29.40 -20.74 9.65
C ASP A 42 -30.76 -20.31 10.21
N SER A 43 -31.33 -19.23 9.66
CA SER A 43 -32.66 -18.74 10.06
C SER A 43 -33.76 -19.74 9.80
N LEU A 44 -33.79 -20.38 8.62
CA LEU A 44 -34.79 -21.38 8.27
C LEU A 44 -34.67 -22.64 9.12
N LEU A 45 -33.46 -23.12 9.44
CA LEU A 45 -33.24 -24.24 10.32
C LEU A 45 -33.70 -23.96 11.76
N LYS A 46 -33.46 -22.76 12.27
CA LYS A 46 -33.96 -22.31 13.57
C LYS A 46 -35.48 -22.30 13.62
N GLU A 47 -36.11 -21.81 12.54
CA GLU A 47 -37.57 -21.79 12.48
C GLU A 47 -38.15 -23.21 12.39
N SER A 48 -37.51 -24.12 11.64
CA SER A 48 -37.86 -25.53 11.60
C SER A 48 -37.84 -26.17 12.99
N LEU A 49 -36.75 -25.97 13.76
CA LEU A 49 -36.65 -26.51 15.15
C LEU A 49 -37.50 -25.77 16.15
N LYS A 50 -37.98 -24.56 15.87
CA LYS A 50 -38.96 -23.86 16.70
C LYS A 50 -40.36 -24.52 16.58
N ILE A 51 -40.68 -25.05 15.41
CA ILE A 51 -41.95 -25.74 15.15
C ILE A 51 -41.88 -27.16 15.74
N ASP A 52 -40.83 -27.91 15.42
CA ASP A 52 -40.57 -29.23 15.97
C ASP A 52 -39.11 -29.36 16.45
N PRO A 53 -38.86 -29.22 17.78
CA PRO A 53 -37.55 -29.40 18.36
C PRO A 53 -36.94 -30.80 18.21
N SER A 54 -37.76 -31.81 17.91
CA SER A 54 -37.32 -33.19 17.72
C SER A 54 -37.10 -33.58 16.23
N PHE A 55 -37.26 -32.63 15.31
CA PHE A 55 -37.08 -32.87 13.87
C PHE A 55 -35.59 -33.12 13.54
N ALA A 56 -35.20 -34.40 13.56
CA ALA A 56 -33.82 -34.83 13.34
C ALA A 56 -33.17 -34.29 12.03
N PRO A 57 -33.88 -34.20 10.88
CA PRO A 57 -33.27 -33.62 9.64
C PRO A 57 -32.79 -32.19 9.82
N ALA A 58 -33.46 -31.32 10.61
CA ALA A 58 -33.00 -29.97 10.84
C ALA A 58 -31.68 -29.93 11.66
N HIS A 59 -31.48 -30.85 12.57
CA HIS A 59 -30.21 -31.01 13.28
C HIS A 59 -29.08 -31.45 12.33
N ILE A 60 -29.36 -32.30 11.34
CA ILE A 60 -28.39 -32.60 10.24
C ILE A 60 -28.14 -31.39 9.39
N GLY A 61 -29.17 -30.61 9.05
CA GLY A 61 -29.01 -29.34 8.35
C GLY A 61 -28.08 -28.38 9.10
N PHE A 62 -28.22 -28.28 10.42
CA PHE A 62 -27.28 -27.51 11.26
C PHE A 62 -25.86 -28.10 11.25
N SER A 63 -25.74 -29.42 11.26
CA SER A 63 -24.43 -30.08 11.17
C SER A 63 -23.72 -29.73 9.84
N GLU A 64 -24.43 -29.81 8.73
CA GLU A 64 -23.88 -29.39 7.43
C GLU A 64 -23.57 -27.91 7.38
N LEU A 65 -24.46 -27.05 7.89
CA LEU A 65 -24.24 -25.60 7.98
C LEU A 65 -22.94 -25.25 8.73
N TRP A 66 -22.74 -25.87 9.89
CA TRP A 66 -21.52 -25.63 10.68
C TRP A 66 -20.27 -26.20 9.99
N LEU A 67 -20.40 -27.32 9.29
CA LEU A 67 -19.30 -27.86 8.49
C LEU A 67 -18.92 -26.88 7.36
N ARG A 68 -19.89 -26.30 6.65
CA ARG A 68 -19.66 -25.26 5.62
C ARG A 68 -19.06 -23.97 6.20
N LYS A 69 -19.35 -23.63 7.47
CA LYS A 69 -18.72 -22.53 8.20
C LYS A 69 -17.33 -22.89 8.78
N GLY A 70 -16.88 -24.15 8.62
CA GLY A 70 -15.59 -24.63 9.13
C GLY A 70 -15.57 -25.00 10.62
N ASP A 71 -16.72 -25.10 11.27
CA ASP A 71 -16.85 -25.44 12.69
C ASP A 71 -17.23 -26.91 12.88
N LEU A 72 -16.22 -27.78 12.85
CA LEU A 72 -16.40 -29.23 13.01
C LEU A 72 -16.97 -29.61 14.39
N VAL A 73 -16.71 -28.79 15.43
CA VAL A 73 -17.18 -29.06 16.78
C VAL A 73 -18.71 -28.94 16.83
N LYS A 74 -19.23 -27.78 16.40
CA LYS A 74 -20.67 -27.55 16.32
C LYS A 74 -21.38 -28.48 15.35
N ALA A 75 -20.71 -28.81 14.23
CA ALA A 75 -21.22 -29.78 13.28
C ALA A 75 -21.44 -31.16 13.94
N ASN A 76 -20.46 -31.61 14.74
CA ASN A 76 -20.55 -32.87 15.44
C ASN A 76 -21.61 -32.86 16.59
N GLU A 77 -21.71 -31.73 17.32
CA GLU A 77 -22.75 -31.56 18.37
C GLU A 77 -24.17 -31.67 17.74
N SER A 78 -24.39 -31.02 16.62
CA SER A 78 -25.67 -31.08 15.89
C SER A 78 -25.96 -32.47 15.34
N ALA A 79 -24.96 -33.13 14.75
CA ALA A 79 -25.10 -34.52 14.26
C ALA A 79 -25.36 -35.49 15.40
N THR A 80 -24.74 -35.30 16.57
CA THR A 80 -24.99 -36.16 17.76
C THR A 80 -26.46 -36.07 18.19
N LYS A 81 -27.04 -34.87 18.22
CA LYS A 81 -28.48 -34.70 18.52
C LYS A 81 -29.36 -35.42 17.49
N ALA A 82 -29.03 -35.28 16.19
CA ALA A 82 -29.78 -35.95 15.15
C ALA A 82 -29.77 -37.49 15.34
N VAL A 83 -28.60 -38.09 15.59
CA VAL A 83 -28.46 -39.55 15.82
C VAL A 83 -29.19 -40.02 17.05
N GLN A 84 -29.29 -39.20 18.11
CA GLN A 84 -30.08 -39.54 19.33
C GLN A 84 -31.58 -39.57 19.03
N MET A 85 -32.06 -38.86 18.01
CA MET A 85 -33.46 -38.82 17.63
C MET A 85 -33.75 -39.86 16.54
N ASP A 86 -32.82 -40.06 15.61
CA ASP A 86 -32.95 -41.00 14.51
C ASP A 86 -31.58 -41.63 14.15
N GLU A 87 -31.47 -42.94 14.30
CA GLU A 87 -30.25 -43.71 14.05
C GLU A 87 -29.85 -43.75 12.57
N GLU A 88 -30.74 -43.42 11.65
CA GLU A 88 -30.45 -43.32 10.21
C GLU A 88 -29.30 -42.33 9.93
N PHE A 89 -29.13 -41.31 10.74
CA PHE A 89 -28.05 -40.30 10.61
C PHE A 89 -26.69 -40.75 11.15
N ARG A 90 -26.54 -41.99 11.62
CA ARG A 90 -25.28 -42.57 12.11
C ARG A 90 -24.15 -42.49 11.05
N SER A 91 -24.49 -42.72 9.80
CA SER A 91 -23.55 -42.67 8.68
C SER A 91 -22.93 -41.27 8.52
N TRP A 92 -23.74 -40.21 8.67
CA TRP A 92 -23.25 -38.82 8.64
C TRP A 92 -22.31 -38.53 9.81
N TRP A 93 -22.70 -38.88 11.02
CA TRP A 93 -21.90 -38.70 12.23
C TRP A 93 -20.53 -39.43 12.14
N ASN A 94 -20.50 -40.65 11.59
CA ASN A 94 -19.27 -41.40 11.32
C ASN A 94 -18.38 -40.63 10.34
N GLY A 95 -18.95 -39.98 9.32
CA GLY A 95 -18.23 -39.13 8.38
C GLY A 95 -17.52 -37.96 9.07
N LEU A 96 -18.16 -37.32 10.05
CA LEU A 96 -17.54 -36.22 10.82
C LEU A 96 -16.39 -36.73 11.71
N ASN A 97 -16.49 -37.93 12.28
CA ASN A 97 -15.40 -38.54 13.06
C ASN A 97 -14.21 -38.92 12.15
N ASP A 98 -14.46 -39.38 10.91
CA ASP A 98 -13.41 -39.61 9.90
C ASP A 98 -12.68 -38.30 9.58
N ILE A 99 -13.40 -37.18 9.39
CA ILE A 99 -12.77 -35.83 9.19
C ILE A 99 -11.84 -35.51 10.36
N ARG A 100 -12.30 -35.68 11.61
CA ARG A 100 -11.50 -35.42 12.79
C ARG A 100 -10.21 -36.25 12.83
N THR A 101 -10.31 -37.54 12.55
CA THR A 101 -9.18 -38.48 12.50
C THR A 101 -8.17 -38.06 11.42
N ARG A 102 -8.64 -37.78 10.22
CA ARG A 102 -7.79 -37.33 9.12
C ARG A 102 -7.07 -36.01 9.40
N ILE A 103 -7.76 -35.04 10.02
CA ILE A 103 -7.12 -33.78 10.44
C ILE A 103 -6.02 -34.05 11.46
N GLN A 104 -6.25 -34.95 12.43
CA GLN A 104 -5.23 -35.30 13.43
C GLN A 104 -4.03 -36.01 12.80
N ASN A 105 -4.25 -36.96 11.90
CA ASN A 105 -3.20 -37.65 11.16
C ASN A 105 -2.41 -36.67 10.30
N GLY A 106 -3.08 -35.83 9.53
CA GLY A 106 -2.43 -34.83 8.71
C GLY A 106 -1.56 -33.88 9.52
N LYS A 107 -2.04 -33.39 10.68
CA LYS A 107 -1.24 -32.55 11.60
C LYS A 107 0.01 -33.28 12.11
N ARG A 108 -0.12 -34.55 12.48
CA ARG A 108 1.01 -35.37 12.93
C ARG A 108 2.03 -35.54 11.80
N ASN A 109 1.59 -35.87 10.59
CA ASN A 109 2.44 -36.01 9.42
C ASN A 109 3.19 -34.72 9.09
N VAL A 110 2.52 -33.56 9.17
CA VAL A 110 3.18 -32.25 9.03
C VAL A 110 4.28 -32.02 10.07
N GLN A 111 4.04 -32.42 11.33
CA GLN A 111 5.06 -32.33 12.39
C GLN A 111 6.27 -33.21 12.15
N GLN A 112 6.06 -34.35 11.48
CA GLN A 112 7.08 -35.31 11.10
C GLN A 112 7.76 -34.97 9.77
N GLY A 113 7.37 -33.87 9.10
CA GLY A 113 7.90 -33.48 7.79
C GLY A 113 7.35 -34.30 6.62
N GLN A 114 6.34 -35.15 6.85
CA GLN A 114 5.69 -36.00 5.84
C GLN A 114 4.58 -35.22 5.13
N PHE A 115 4.96 -34.16 4.39
CA PHE A 115 4.00 -33.21 3.83
C PHE A 115 3.06 -33.83 2.81
N ASP A 116 3.54 -34.75 1.95
CA ASP A 116 2.71 -35.38 0.92
C ASP A 116 1.67 -36.31 1.53
N VAL A 117 2.03 -37.04 2.59
CA VAL A 117 1.09 -37.89 3.33
C VAL A 117 0.01 -37.04 4.01
N ALA A 118 0.39 -35.90 4.60
CA ALA A 118 -0.57 -34.95 5.15
C ALA A 118 -1.53 -34.41 4.09
N MET A 119 -1.03 -34.10 2.89
CA MET A 119 -1.86 -33.63 1.77
C MET A 119 -2.88 -34.69 1.33
N GLN A 120 -2.51 -35.99 1.30
CA GLN A 120 -3.43 -37.09 1.00
C GLN A 120 -4.56 -37.20 2.02
N GLU A 121 -4.26 -37.05 3.33
CA GLU A 121 -5.28 -37.06 4.38
C GLU A 121 -6.29 -35.92 4.20
N TYR A 122 -5.81 -34.71 3.89
CA TYR A 122 -6.70 -33.55 3.69
C TYR A 122 -7.45 -33.65 2.36
N GLN A 123 -6.85 -34.19 1.30
CA GLN A 123 -7.51 -34.42 0.01
C GLN A 123 -8.69 -35.39 0.16
N ALA A 124 -8.53 -36.49 0.92
CA ALA A 124 -9.62 -37.43 1.19
C ALA A 124 -10.80 -36.76 1.92
N ILE A 125 -10.57 -35.69 2.70
CA ILE A 125 -11.66 -34.90 3.27
C ILE A 125 -12.33 -34.07 2.17
N VAL A 126 -11.55 -33.41 1.31
CA VAL A 126 -12.08 -32.60 0.19
C VAL A 126 -12.92 -33.44 -0.76
N ASP A 127 -12.48 -34.64 -1.07
CA ASP A 127 -13.19 -35.56 -1.98
C ASP A 127 -14.59 -35.92 -1.47
N LYS A 128 -14.73 -36.09 -0.15
CA LYS A 128 -16.00 -36.44 0.48
C LYS A 128 -16.85 -35.24 0.91
N PHE A 129 -16.18 -34.15 1.35
CA PHE A 129 -16.79 -32.93 1.86
C PHE A 129 -16.18 -31.69 1.20
N PRO A 130 -16.42 -31.45 -0.12
CA PRO A 130 -15.78 -30.40 -0.91
C PRO A 130 -16.11 -28.98 -0.39
N TYR A 131 -17.17 -28.85 0.35
CA TYR A 131 -17.65 -27.60 0.94
C TYR A 131 -17.10 -27.34 2.37
N PHE A 132 -16.17 -28.16 2.86
CA PHE A 132 -15.54 -27.97 4.17
C PHE A 132 -14.25 -27.15 4.06
N PRO A 133 -14.25 -25.85 4.41
CA PRO A 133 -13.14 -24.93 4.13
C PRO A 133 -11.87 -25.21 4.96
N GLU A 134 -12.03 -25.85 6.17
CA GLU A 134 -10.90 -26.20 7.01
C GLU A 134 -9.93 -27.21 6.35
N ALA A 135 -10.40 -28.08 5.46
CA ALA A 135 -9.54 -29.01 4.72
C ALA A 135 -8.58 -28.23 3.82
N GLN A 136 -9.09 -27.30 3.01
CA GLN A 136 -8.29 -26.41 2.18
C GLN A 136 -7.34 -25.54 3.03
N PHE A 137 -7.81 -25.06 4.18
CA PHE A 137 -6.97 -24.31 5.11
C PHE A 137 -5.78 -25.13 5.62
N TYR A 138 -5.97 -26.41 6.00
CA TYR A 138 -4.86 -27.28 6.44
C TYR A 138 -3.90 -27.62 5.29
N MET A 139 -4.41 -27.81 4.06
CA MET A 139 -3.56 -27.94 2.87
C MET A 139 -2.69 -26.70 2.68
N GLY A 140 -3.26 -25.51 2.81
CA GLY A 140 -2.55 -24.23 2.78
C GLY A 140 -1.45 -24.12 3.86
N LEU A 141 -1.76 -24.50 5.09
CA LEU A 141 -0.77 -24.54 6.19
C LEU A 141 0.37 -25.52 5.91
N THR A 142 0.06 -26.67 5.34
CA THR A 142 1.05 -27.70 4.97
C THR A 142 2.02 -27.14 3.92
N LYS A 143 1.51 -26.55 2.85
CA LYS A 143 2.29 -25.91 1.81
C LYS A 143 3.12 -24.73 2.33
N PHE A 144 2.53 -23.92 3.23
CA PHE A 144 3.25 -22.84 3.88
C PHE A 144 4.46 -23.32 4.71
N ARG A 145 4.30 -24.41 5.47
CA ARG A 145 5.39 -25.04 6.22
C ARG A 145 6.46 -25.66 5.32
N HIS A 146 6.04 -26.20 4.19
CA HIS A 146 6.93 -26.70 3.15
C HIS A 146 7.61 -25.57 2.34
N LYS A 147 7.38 -24.29 2.69
CA LYS A 147 7.90 -23.09 2.00
C LYS A 147 7.39 -22.91 0.57
N ASP A 148 6.37 -23.63 0.16
CA ASP A 148 5.65 -23.45 -1.09
C ASP A 148 4.59 -22.37 -0.92
N ILE A 149 5.02 -21.11 -1.07
CA ILE A 149 4.23 -19.92 -0.75
C ILE A 149 3.06 -19.75 -1.71
N GLU A 150 3.27 -20.12 -2.98
CA GLU A 150 2.24 -19.98 -4.02
C GLU A 150 1.12 -21.01 -3.83
N ALA A 151 1.47 -22.27 -3.63
CA ALA A 151 0.48 -23.28 -3.32
C ALA A 151 -0.26 -23.00 -2.01
N ALA A 152 0.44 -22.45 -1.00
CA ALA A 152 -0.22 -22.04 0.24
C ALA A 152 -1.27 -20.94 -0.01
N ALA A 153 -0.94 -19.92 -0.82
CA ALA A 153 -1.88 -18.86 -1.20
C ALA A 153 -3.09 -19.42 -1.93
N PHE A 154 -2.85 -20.34 -2.87
CA PHE A 154 -3.93 -21.02 -3.61
C PHE A 154 -4.92 -21.71 -2.65
N TYR A 155 -4.43 -22.55 -1.75
CA TYR A 155 -5.30 -23.30 -0.84
C TYR A 155 -6.01 -22.39 0.20
N PHE A 156 -5.37 -21.33 0.69
CA PHE A 156 -6.06 -20.37 1.55
C PHE A 156 -7.14 -19.61 0.78
N SER A 157 -6.94 -19.28 -0.49
CA SER A 157 -7.96 -18.63 -1.31
C SER A 157 -9.11 -19.59 -1.65
N GLU A 158 -8.85 -20.88 -1.88
CA GLU A 158 -9.90 -21.88 -2.04
C GLU A 158 -10.76 -22.01 -0.79
N ALA A 159 -10.16 -22.05 0.41
CA ALA A 159 -10.92 -22.04 1.67
C ALA A 159 -11.83 -20.81 1.78
N LEU A 160 -11.37 -19.63 1.34
CA LEU A 160 -12.16 -18.39 1.33
C LEU A 160 -13.22 -18.34 0.25
N LYS A 161 -13.07 -19.03 -0.87
CA LYS A 161 -14.13 -19.20 -1.88
C LYS A 161 -15.27 -20.04 -1.33
N ILE A 162 -14.95 -21.10 -0.58
CA ILE A 162 -15.95 -21.95 0.08
C ILE A 162 -16.68 -21.15 1.16
N TYR A 163 -15.94 -20.48 2.05
CA TYR A 163 -16.50 -19.65 3.13
C TYR A 163 -15.72 -18.35 3.29
N PRO A 164 -16.23 -17.22 2.76
CA PRO A 164 -15.57 -15.91 2.85
C PRO A 164 -15.31 -15.45 4.30
N GLY A 165 -16.09 -15.92 5.27
CA GLY A 165 -15.94 -15.65 6.72
C GLY A 165 -14.83 -16.43 7.41
N HIS A 166 -14.07 -17.30 6.74
CA HIS A 166 -13.06 -18.17 7.34
C HIS A 166 -11.83 -17.39 7.83
N GLN A 167 -11.83 -16.97 9.09
CA GLN A 167 -10.84 -16.06 9.68
C GLN A 167 -9.39 -16.59 9.61
N LYS A 168 -9.20 -17.90 9.85
CA LYS A 168 -7.86 -18.51 9.82
C LYS A 168 -7.27 -18.50 8.41
N ALA A 169 -8.07 -18.83 7.39
CA ALA A 169 -7.63 -18.78 5.99
C ALA A 169 -7.32 -17.34 5.56
N ARG A 170 -8.14 -16.37 5.98
CA ARG A 170 -7.88 -14.95 5.74
C ARG A 170 -6.53 -14.51 6.32
N LYS A 171 -6.24 -14.88 7.56
CA LYS A 171 -4.93 -14.62 8.18
C LYS A 171 -3.80 -15.33 7.45
N GLY A 172 -4.00 -16.58 7.05
CA GLY A 172 -3.03 -17.35 6.25
C GLY A 172 -2.72 -16.66 4.93
N LEU A 173 -3.74 -16.28 4.17
CA LEU A 173 -3.59 -15.57 2.90
C LEU A 173 -2.88 -14.22 3.06
N ASN A 174 -3.26 -13.44 4.08
CA ASN A 174 -2.59 -12.17 4.39
C ASN A 174 -1.09 -12.35 4.70
N ASN A 175 -0.72 -13.41 5.40
CA ASN A 175 0.69 -13.69 5.69
C ASN A 175 1.47 -14.05 4.41
N VAL A 176 0.89 -14.86 3.55
CA VAL A 176 1.49 -15.28 2.29
C VAL A 176 1.63 -14.09 1.33
N THR A 177 0.58 -13.29 1.15
CA THR A 177 0.63 -12.12 0.26
C THR A 177 1.64 -11.08 0.75
N LYS A 178 1.78 -10.88 2.07
CA LYS A 178 2.86 -10.06 2.65
C LYS A 178 4.25 -10.64 2.37
N GLN A 179 4.40 -11.97 2.40
CA GLN A 179 5.68 -12.60 2.07
C GLN A 179 6.03 -12.44 0.59
N LEU A 180 5.06 -12.58 -0.32
CA LEU A 180 5.23 -12.29 -1.75
C LEU A 180 5.65 -10.82 -1.95
N LEU A 181 4.95 -9.88 -1.30
CA LEU A 181 5.31 -8.45 -1.33
C LEU A 181 6.77 -8.23 -0.87
N ASN A 182 7.19 -8.84 0.24
CA ASN A 182 8.54 -8.72 0.76
C ASN A 182 9.60 -9.31 -0.20
N ASN A 183 9.28 -10.41 -0.86
CA ASN A 183 10.15 -11.00 -1.87
C ASN A 183 10.28 -10.07 -3.08
N GLY A 184 9.17 -9.47 -3.53
CA GLY A 184 9.16 -8.45 -4.56
C GLY A 184 10.00 -7.22 -4.18
N ASN A 185 9.85 -6.72 -2.96
CA ASN A 185 10.64 -5.59 -2.45
C ASN A 185 12.16 -5.90 -2.42
N LYS A 186 12.54 -7.14 -2.08
CA LYS A 186 13.95 -7.58 -2.13
C LYS A 186 14.47 -7.63 -3.57
N ALA A 187 13.69 -8.16 -4.51
CA ALA A 187 14.03 -8.18 -5.93
C ALA A 187 14.16 -6.75 -6.48
N TYR A 188 13.22 -5.86 -6.19
CA TYR A 188 13.25 -4.44 -6.55
C TYR A 188 14.53 -3.73 -6.07
N LYS A 189 14.92 -3.94 -4.79
CA LYS A 189 16.15 -3.35 -4.22
C LYS A 189 17.42 -3.86 -4.89
N ARG A 190 17.41 -5.10 -5.43
CA ARG A 190 18.53 -5.68 -6.20
C ARG A 190 18.56 -5.21 -7.65
N GLY A 191 17.54 -4.50 -8.11
CA GLY A 191 17.39 -4.07 -9.50
C GLY A 191 16.75 -5.13 -10.41
N ASP A 192 16.33 -6.28 -9.89
CA ASP A 192 15.63 -7.33 -10.62
C ASP A 192 14.15 -6.98 -10.73
N LEU A 193 13.84 -6.09 -11.68
CA LEU A 193 12.51 -5.49 -11.82
C LEU A 193 11.47 -6.51 -12.33
N GLU A 194 11.89 -7.43 -13.19
CA GLU A 194 11.02 -8.49 -13.73
C GLU A 194 10.54 -9.40 -12.60
N LYS A 195 11.45 -9.86 -11.77
CA LYS A 195 11.12 -10.73 -10.64
C LYS A 195 10.33 -10.00 -9.56
N ALA A 196 10.57 -8.70 -9.37
CA ALA A 196 9.75 -7.88 -8.49
C ALA A 196 8.30 -7.81 -8.99
N SER A 197 8.10 -7.57 -10.32
CA SER A 197 6.80 -7.57 -10.97
C SER A 197 6.07 -8.91 -10.77
N GLU A 198 6.76 -10.02 -11.02
CA GLU A 198 6.20 -11.36 -10.85
C GLU A 198 5.63 -11.58 -9.44
N TYR A 199 6.41 -11.24 -8.40
CA TYR A 199 5.95 -11.39 -7.02
C TYR A 199 4.77 -10.47 -6.67
N TYR A 200 4.77 -9.23 -7.14
CA TYR A 200 3.66 -8.31 -6.88
C TYR A 200 2.40 -8.73 -7.62
N LEU A 201 2.50 -9.19 -8.88
CA LEU A 201 1.38 -9.71 -9.65
C LEU A 201 0.78 -10.97 -9.01
N LYS A 202 1.61 -11.91 -8.52
CA LYS A 202 1.15 -13.06 -7.74
C LYS A 202 0.40 -12.64 -6.48
N ALA A 203 0.90 -11.62 -5.76
CA ALA A 203 0.24 -11.14 -4.57
C ALA A 203 -1.18 -10.60 -4.87
N VAL A 204 -1.36 -9.82 -5.95
CA VAL A 204 -2.69 -9.29 -6.34
C VAL A 204 -3.58 -10.33 -7.00
N GLN A 205 -3.01 -11.37 -7.60
CA GLN A 205 -3.76 -12.50 -8.14
C GLN A 205 -4.47 -13.28 -7.02
N PHE A 206 -3.76 -13.53 -5.91
CA PHE A 206 -4.30 -14.25 -4.75
C PHE A 206 -5.20 -13.38 -3.87
N ASP A 207 -4.86 -12.10 -3.72
CA ASP A 207 -5.68 -11.15 -2.97
C ASP A 207 -5.87 -9.84 -3.74
N LYS A 208 -7.00 -9.75 -4.45
CA LYS A 208 -7.39 -8.56 -5.22
C LYS A 208 -7.65 -7.32 -4.35
N THR A 209 -7.68 -7.49 -3.02
CA THR A 209 -7.85 -6.39 -2.06
C THR A 209 -6.53 -5.95 -1.43
N PHE A 210 -5.39 -6.53 -1.85
CA PHE A 210 -4.08 -6.23 -1.29
C PHE A 210 -3.48 -4.96 -1.91
N TYR A 211 -3.96 -3.80 -1.46
CA TYR A 211 -3.60 -2.48 -1.97
C TYR A 211 -2.10 -2.19 -2.01
N LEU A 212 -1.32 -2.73 -1.06
CA LEU A 212 0.14 -2.52 -1.03
C LEU A 212 0.85 -3.11 -2.24
N ALA A 213 0.39 -4.25 -2.76
CA ALA A 213 0.99 -4.84 -3.95
C ALA A 213 0.65 -4.01 -5.21
N PHE A 214 -0.58 -3.49 -5.33
CA PHE A 214 -0.91 -2.53 -6.38
C PHE A 214 -0.06 -1.26 -6.29
N TYR A 215 0.13 -0.72 -5.10
CA TYR A 215 1.01 0.43 -4.90
C TYR A 215 2.44 0.14 -5.35
N GLN A 216 3.01 -1.01 -5.00
CA GLN A 216 4.37 -1.39 -5.42
C GLN A 216 4.48 -1.66 -6.92
N LEU A 217 3.44 -2.20 -7.56
CA LEU A 217 3.38 -2.28 -9.02
C LEU A 217 3.45 -0.89 -9.64
N GLY A 218 2.69 0.07 -9.13
CA GLY A 218 2.75 1.45 -9.59
C GLY A 218 4.14 2.08 -9.41
N VAL A 219 4.81 1.85 -8.27
CA VAL A 219 6.19 2.31 -8.05
C VAL A 219 7.16 1.66 -9.02
N LEU A 220 6.97 0.38 -9.33
CA LEU A 220 7.78 -0.36 -10.30
C LEU A 220 7.62 0.20 -11.70
N GLU A 221 6.37 0.37 -12.18
CA GLU A 221 6.06 0.92 -13.50
C GLU A 221 6.62 2.35 -13.66
N LYS A 222 6.48 3.17 -12.62
CA LYS A 222 7.10 4.51 -12.61
C LYS A 222 8.62 4.43 -12.78
N LYS A 223 9.30 3.49 -12.12
CA LYS A 223 10.74 3.30 -12.26
C LYS A 223 11.14 2.84 -13.67
N MET A 224 10.27 2.08 -14.34
CA MET A 224 10.46 1.64 -15.73
C MET A 224 10.11 2.72 -16.76
N GLY A 225 9.54 3.86 -16.34
CA GLY A 225 9.12 4.94 -17.23
C GLY A 225 7.69 4.79 -17.78
N ASN A 226 6.92 3.83 -17.31
CA ASN A 226 5.57 3.54 -17.78
C ASN A 226 4.53 4.34 -16.97
N SER A 227 4.48 5.68 -17.19
CA SER A 227 3.64 6.61 -16.39
C SER A 227 2.16 6.23 -16.35
N GLU A 228 1.56 5.87 -17.49
CA GLU A 228 0.14 5.52 -17.58
C GLU A 228 -0.20 4.30 -16.72
N GLN A 229 0.61 3.24 -16.82
CA GLN A 229 0.41 2.02 -16.03
C GLN A 229 0.64 2.27 -14.54
N ALA A 230 1.61 3.10 -14.19
CA ALA A 230 1.86 3.51 -12.81
C ALA A 230 0.63 4.20 -12.20
N ILE A 231 0.03 5.15 -12.92
CA ILE A 231 -1.18 5.87 -12.52
C ILE A 231 -2.35 4.90 -12.32
N ASP A 232 -2.55 3.93 -13.23
CA ASP A 232 -3.61 2.92 -13.12
C ASP A 232 -3.44 2.09 -11.84
N TYR A 233 -2.22 1.61 -11.55
CA TYR A 233 -1.96 0.84 -10.34
C TYR A 233 -2.11 1.66 -9.05
N PHE A 234 -1.71 2.93 -9.03
CA PHE A 234 -1.95 3.80 -7.88
C PHE A 234 -3.45 4.03 -7.66
N ASN A 235 -4.23 4.24 -8.72
CA ASN A 235 -5.68 4.37 -8.64
C ASN A 235 -6.35 3.10 -8.11
N LYS A 236 -5.89 1.90 -8.52
CA LYS A 236 -6.36 0.63 -7.95
C LYS A 236 -6.05 0.53 -6.46
N ALA A 237 -4.85 0.92 -6.02
CA ALA A 237 -4.50 0.94 -4.61
C ALA A 237 -5.40 1.91 -3.80
N ILE A 238 -5.65 3.11 -4.32
CA ILE A 238 -6.51 4.13 -3.72
C ILE A 238 -7.97 3.66 -3.66
N LYS A 239 -8.48 3.02 -4.72
CA LYS A 239 -9.84 2.47 -4.75
C LYS A 239 -10.08 1.45 -3.63
N ILE A 240 -9.05 0.62 -3.34
CA ILE A 240 -9.11 -0.38 -2.27
C ILE A 240 -8.94 0.27 -0.90
N LYS A 241 -8.00 1.20 -0.76
CA LYS A 241 -7.68 1.90 0.48
C LYS A 241 -7.61 3.41 0.24
N PRO A 242 -8.77 4.11 0.32
CA PRO A 242 -8.87 5.55 0.03
C PRO A 242 -8.06 6.45 0.97
N ASP A 243 -7.80 6.01 2.19
CA ASP A 243 -7.02 6.71 3.22
C ASP A 243 -5.50 6.46 3.13
N PHE A 244 -5.02 5.82 2.06
CA PHE A 244 -3.59 5.55 1.87
C PHE A 244 -2.86 6.77 1.31
N HIS A 245 -2.50 7.73 2.16
CA HIS A 245 -1.86 9.00 1.81
C HIS A 245 -0.63 8.86 0.90
N LYS A 246 0.18 7.78 1.07
CA LYS A 246 1.36 7.55 0.23
C LYS A 246 1.01 7.30 -1.24
N ALA A 247 -0.10 6.63 -1.53
CA ALA A 247 -0.54 6.43 -2.91
C ALA A 247 -0.99 7.75 -3.54
N TRP A 248 -1.72 8.59 -2.80
CA TRP A 248 -2.09 9.93 -3.25
C TRP A 248 -0.88 10.80 -3.54
N PHE A 249 0.11 10.80 -2.63
CA PHE A 249 1.37 11.51 -2.83
C PHE A 249 2.12 11.04 -4.08
N THR A 250 2.29 9.71 -4.24
CA THR A 250 3.04 9.16 -5.38
C THR A 250 2.31 9.38 -6.69
N LEU A 251 0.98 9.34 -6.69
CA LEU A 251 0.15 9.73 -7.83
C LEU A 251 0.37 11.21 -8.18
N GLY A 252 0.45 12.09 -7.18
CA GLY A 252 0.82 13.51 -7.38
C GLY A 252 2.19 13.66 -8.05
N THR A 253 3.20 12.91 -7.59
CA THR A 253 4.53 12.94 -8.22
C THR A 253 4.55 12.35 -9.64
N SER A 254 3.61 11.50 -10.00
CA SER A 254 3.47 11.03 -11.39
C SER A 254 2.90 12.12 -12.28
N TYR A 255 1.87 12.82 -11.83
CA TYR A 255 1.33 13.97 -12.56
C TYR A 255 2.32 15.13 -12.68
N GLU A 256 3.16 15.37 -11.66
CA GLU A 256 4.23 16.38 -11.72
C GLU A 256 5.24 16.05 -12.81
N VAL A 257 5.66 14.78 -12.95
CA VAL A 257 6.57 14.33 -14.03
C VAL A 257 5.93 14.51 -15.40
N ASP A 258 4.64 14.28 -15.54
CA ASP A 258 3.87 14.48 -16.77
C ASP A 258 3.51 15.98 -17.00
N ASN A 259 4.07 16.90 -16.19
CA ASN A 259 3.81 18.34 -16.21
C ASN A 259 2.33 18.73 -16.04
N ASN A 260 1.52 17.85 -15.45
CA ASN A 260 0.13 18.12 -15.08
C ASN A 260 0.06 18.65 -13.65
N LEU A 261 0.46 19.93 -13.49
CA LEU A 261 0.65 20.54 -12.17
C LEU A 261 -0.66 20.66 -11.39
N ASP A 262 -1.78 20.97 -12.05
CA ASP A 262 -3.09 21.07 -11.41
C ASP A 262 -3.52 19.75 -10.78
N SER A 263 -3.38 18.65 -11.50
CA SER A 263 -3.66 17.32 -10.97
C SER A 263 -2.72 16.98 -9.82
N ALA A 264 -1.42 17.30 -9.91
CA ALA A 264 -0.45 17.08 -8.85
C ALA A 264 -0.83 17.81 -7.56
N ILE A 265 -1.22 19.10 -7.65
CA ILE A 265 -1.70 19.91 -6.51
C ILE A 265 -2.87 19.21 -5.80
N VAL A 266 -3.88 18.77 -6.57
CA VAL A 266 -5.06 18.07 -6.00
C VAL A 266 -4.64 16.80 -5.25
N LYS A 267 -3.69 16.03 -5.80
CA LYS A 267 -3.25 14.77 -5.18
C LYS A 267 -2.38 15.01 -3.93
N TYR A 268 -1.51 16.03 -3.94
CA TYR A 268 -0.73 16.42 -2.76
C TYR A 268 -1.62 16.94 -1.64
N ASN A 269 -2.62 17.78 -1.95
CA ASN A 269 -3.59 18.25 -0.97
C ASN A 269 -4.35 17.08 -0.35
N LYS A 270 -4.76 16.08 -1.15
CA LYS A 270 -5.42 14.89 -0.61
C LYS A 270 -4.49 14.06 0.29
N ALA A 271 -3.21 13.95 -0.06
CA ALA A 271 -2.22 13.28 0.80
C ALA A 271 -2.03 14.02 2.14
N ILE A 272 -2.04 15.35 2.13
CA ILE A 272 -1.96 16.23 3.31
C ILE A 272 -3.23 16.10 4.18
N GLU A 273 -4.42 16.14 3.57
CA GLU A 273 -5.70 15.92 4.26
C GLU A 273 -5.70 14.59 5.04
N LEU A 274 -5.21 13.52 4.41
CA LEU A 274 -5.17 12.18 5.01
C LEU A 274 -4.05 12.01 6.05
N ASN A 275 -2.97 12.74 5.91
CA ASN A 275 -1.85 12.75 6.87
C ASN A 275 -1.26 14.16 6.97
N PRO A 276 -1.78 15.01 7.87
CA PRO A 276 -1.27 16.37 8.06
C PRO A 276 0.20 16.46 8.49
N GLY A 277 0.79 15.37 8.99
CA GLY A 277 2.22 15.29 9.33
C GLY A 277 3.13 14.90 8.17
N TYR A 278 2.62 14.79 6.95
CA TYR A 278 3.42 14.29 5.82
C TYR A 278 4.19 15.42 5.12
N THR A 279 5.29 15.88 5.72
CA THR A 279 6.12 17.03 5.29
C THR A 279 6.53 16.99 3.82
N LYS A 280 6.80 15.79 3.26
CA LYS A 280 7.15 15.64 1.84
C LYS A 280 6.07 16.14 0.87
N ALA A 281 4.79 15.99 1.23
CA ALA A 281 3.70 16.47 0.38
C ALA A 281 3.65 18.00 0.38
N TYR A 282 3.85 18.64 1.53
CA TYR A 282 3.98 20.09 1.61
C TYR A 282 5.20 20.60 0.82
N GLY A 283 6.36 19.91 0.92
CA GLY A 283 7.56 20.27 0.18
C GLY A 283 7.33 20.27 -1.34
N ASN A 284 6.73 19.22 -1.89
CA ASN A 284 6.43 19.14 -3.31
C ASN A 284 5.35 20.13 -3.75
N LEU A 285 4.33 20.36 -2.92
CA LEU A 285 3.30 21.37 -3.17
C LEU A 285 3.93 22.77 -3.20
N GLY A 286 4.81 23.09 -2.24
CA GLY A 286 5.57 24.35 -2.22
C GLY A 286 6.46 24.52 -3.45
N ASN A 287 7.08 23.44 -3.91
CA ASN A 287 7.87 23.47 -5.16
C ASN A 287 7.00 23.82 -6.38
N ILE A 288 5.82 23.21 -6.51
CA ILE A 288 4.89 23.54 -7.61
C ILE A 288 4.46 25.00 -7.53
N TYR A 289 4.06 25.51 -6.36
CA TYR A 289 3.68 26.91 -6.18
C TYR A 289 4.83 27.87 -6.51
N THR A 290 6.07 27.50 -6.19
CA THR A 290 7.26 28.27 -6.58
C THR A 290 7.43 28.30 -8.11
N LEU A 291 7.24 27.14 -8.77
CA LEU A 291 7.37 27.01 -10.22
C LEU A 291 6.31 27.83 -11.00
N VAL A 292 5.11 27.93 -10.45
CA VAL A 292 4.02 28.75 -11.03
C VAL A 292 3.98 30.17 -10.46
N GLU A 293 5.02 30.58 -9.75
CA GLU A 293 5.25 31.93 -9.22
C GLU A 293 4.22 32.42 -8.19
N VAL A 294 3.50 31.48 -7.54
CA VAL A 294 2.56 31.78 -6.43
C VAL A 294 3.31 31.72 -5.10
N TYR A 295 4.23 32.67 -4.90
CA TYR A 295 5.21 32.63 -3.82
C TYR A 295 4.60 32.67 -2.40
N ASP A 296 3.50 33.38 -2.18
CA ASP A 296 2.85 33.41 -0.87
C ASP A 296 2.30 32.02 -0.48
N SER A 297 1.62 31.33 -1.39
CA SER A 297 1.16 29.95 -1.13
C SER A 297 2.34 28.98 -0.95
N ALA A 298 3.43 29.15 -1.73
CA ALA A 298 4.65 28.36 -1.56
C ALA A 298 5.23 28.52 -0.15
N LYS A 299 5.34 29.77 0.29
CA LYS A 299 5.85 30.12 1.63
C LYS A 299 4.99 29.52 2.74
N ASP A 300 3.67 29.66 2.66
CA ASP A 300 2.73 29.17 3.68
C ASP A 300 2.82 27.65 3.85
N VAL A 301 2.82 26.89 2.75
CA VAL A 301 2.90 25.42 2.83
C VAL A 301 4.29 24.94 3.30
N LEU A 302 5.37 25.63 2.92
CA LEU A 302 6.73 25.27 3.33
C LEU A 302 6.97 25.62 4.82
N LEU A 303 6.47 26.76 5.30
CA LEU A 303 6.50 27.11 6.73
C LEU A 303 5.70 26.09 7.55
N THR A 304 4.56 25.64 7.06
CA THR A 304 3.79 24.58 7.72
C THR A 304 4.61 23.29 7.80
N ALA A 305 5.30 22.89 6.73
CA ALA A 305 6.18 21.72 6.76
C ALA A 305 7.30 21.83 7.79
N ILE A 306 7.92 23.01 7.87
CA ILE A 306 9.01 23.32 8.84
C ILE A 306 8.46 23.39 10.28
N GLN A 307 7.22 23.86 10.46
CA GLN A 307 6.58 23.85 11.78
C GLN A 307 6.31 22.43 12.28
N ILE A 308 5.92 21.51 11.35
CA ILE A 308 5.71 20.08 11.65
C ILE A 308 7.03 19.38 11.96
N ASP A 309 8.05 19.63 11.15
CA ASP A 309 9.41 19.09 11.33
C ASP A 309 10.44 20.21 11.16
N PRO A 310 10.89 20.84 12.28
CA PRO A 310 11.89 21.90 12.24
C PRO A 310 13.25 21.49 11.66
N THR A 311 13.51 20.18 11.56
CA THR A 311 14.76 19.63 11.00
C THR A 311 14.63 19.21 9.54
N TYR A 312 13.49 19.49 8.91
CA TYR A 312 13.22 19.14 7.51
C TYR A 312 14.09 19.97 6.56
N ALA A 313 15.31 19.47 6.28
CA ALA A 313 16.32 20.15 5.46
C ALA A 313 15.79 20.57 4.07
N ASP A 314 15.04 19.69 3.38
CA ASP A 314 14.46 19.98 2.06
C ASP A 314 13.40 21.10 2.14
N GLY A 315 12.64 21.20 3.22
CA GLY A 315 11.71 22.30 3.47
C GLY A 315 12.42 23.64 3.57
N HIS A 316 13.49 23.72 4.35
CA HIS A 316 14.33 24.92 4.45
C HIS A 316 14.98 25.26 3.10
N LEU A 317 15.50 24.27 2.38
CA LEU A 317 16.08 24.47 1.04
C LEU A 317 15.07 25.10 0.08
N ARG A 318 13.86 24.55 0.00
CA ARG A 318 12.80 25.06 -0.88
C ARG A 318 12.31 26.45 -0.47
N LEU A 319 12.17 26.70 0.84
CA LEU A 319 11.80 28.04 1.34
C LEU A 319 12.87 29.08 1.00
N GLY A 320 14.15 28.72 1.10
CA GLY A 320 15.26 29.55 0.65
C GLY A 320 15.19 29.86 -0.84
N VAL A 321 14.77 28.89 -1.67
CA VAL A 321 14.53 29.11 -3.12
C VAL A 321 13.40 30.11 -3.34
N VAL A 322 12.29 30.01 -2.60
CA VAL A 322 11.18 31.00 -2.69
C VAL A 322 11.69 32.40 -2.38
N PHE A 323 12.43 32.59 -1.29
CA PHE A 323 12.99 33.88 -0.97
C PHE A 323 13.99 34.40 -2.03
N SER A 324 14.82 33.51 -2.58
CA SER A 324 15.76 33.88 -3.64
C SER A 324 15.05 34.35 -4.92
N GLN A 325 13.91 33.76 -5.29
CA GLN A 325 13.11 34.18 -6.44
C GLN A 325 12.44 35.55 -6.22
N GLN A 326 12.23 35.92 -4.96
CA GLN A 326 11.73 37.23 -4.56
C GLN A 326 12.85 38.24 -4.31
N GLU A 327 14.13 37.89 -4.61
CA GLU A 327 15.33 38.68 -4.36
C GLU A 327 15.57 39.02 -2.86
N LEU A 328 14.92 38.29 -1.97
CA LEU A 328 15.10 38.39 -0.51
C LEU A 328 16.30 37.54 -0.08
N PHE A 329 17.49 37.95 -0.50
CA PHE A 329 18.72 37.14 -0.36
C PHE A 329 19.19 36.95 1.09
N PHE A 330 18.86 37.86 1.99
CA PHE A 330 19.18 37.71 3.40
C PHE A 330 18.33 36.56 3.99
N GLU A 331 17.02 36.59 3.81
CA GLU A 331 16.10 35.54 4.26
C GLU A 331 16.41 34.19 3.61
N ALA A 332 16.75 34.21 2.32
CA ALA A 332 17.19 33.03 1.59
C ALA A 332 18.43 32.39 2.24
N SER A 333 19.45 33.23 2.57
CA SER A 333 20.69 32.76 3.19
C SER A 333 20.44 32.10 4.54
N GLU A 334 19.54 32.65 5.36
CA GLU A 334 19.18 32.06 6.65
C GLU A 334 18.52 30.68 6.51
N GLN A 335 17.64 30.51 5.50
CA GLN A 335 17.02 29.23 5.25
C GLN A 335 18.02 28.21 4.64
N PHE A 336 18.85 28.61 3.70
CA PHE A 336 19.88 27.73 3.15
C PHE A 336 20.91 27.31 4.20
N LYS A 337 21.26 28.20 5.14
CA LYS A 337 22.12 27.86 6.27
C LYS A 337 21.50 26.71 7.08
N LYS A 338 20.22 26.80 7.45
CA LYS A 338 19.51 25.74 8.17
C LYS A 338 19.46 24.44 7.35
N ALA A 339 19.22 24.53 6.03
CA ALA A 339 19.27 23.36 5.16
C ALA A 339 20.63 22.66 5.19
N THR A 340 21.75 23.43 5.24
CA THR A 340 23.11 22.86 5.36
C THR A 340 23.42 22.31 6.74
N GLU A 341 22.83 22.86 7.81
CA GLU A 341 22.96 22.34 9.17
C GLU A 341 22.25 20.99 9.35
N TYR A 342 21.07 20.81 8.73
CA TYR A 342 20.28 19.57 8.84
C TYR A 342 20.66 18.51 7.80
N ASP A 343 21.27 18.90 6.66
CA ASP A 343 21.83 17.98 5.66
C ASP A 343 23.19 18.51 5.18
N GLU A 344 24.23 18.24 5.94
CA GLU A 344 25.60 18.69 5.66
C GLU A 344 26.17 18.15 4.33
N LYS A 345 25.58 17.06 3.78
CA LYS A 345 26.03 16.45 2.52
C LYS A 345 25.31 16.98 1.30
N ASN A 346 24.39 17.88 1.45
CA ASN A 346 23.64 18.47 0.36
C ASN A 346 24.45 19.59 -0.33
N HIS A 347 25.16 19.24 -1.41
CA HIS A 347 25.95 20.21 -2.17
C HIS A 347 25.11 21.34 -2.79
N ASP A 348 23.82 21.10 -3.14
CA ASP A 348 22.93 22.13 -3.68
C ASP A 348 22.58 23.18 -2.60
N ALA A 349 22.33 22.74 -1.37
CA ALA A 349 22.10 23.64 -0.24
C ALA A 349 23.33 24.54 0.01
N TRP A 350 24.53 23.97 0.04
CA TRP A 350 25.78 24.74 0.18
C TRP A 350 26.02 25.70 -0.97
N PHE A 351 25.75 25.29 -2.22
CA PHE A 351 25.84 26.16 -3.38
C PHE A 351 24.90 27.36 -3.27
N ARG A 352 23.61 27.11 -2.97
CA ARG A 352 22.61 28.19 -2.85
C ARG A 352 22.88 29.10 -1.67
N TYR A 353 23.43 28.55 -0.57
CA TYR A 353 23.89 29.34 0.56
C TYR A 353 25.02 30.29 0.15
N ALA A 354 26.05 29.79 -0.55
CA ALA A 354 27.14 30.60 -1.07
C ALA A 354 26.65 31.68 -2.03
N SER A 355 25.72 31.34 -2.93
CA SER A 355 25.15 32.30 -3.89
C SER A 355 24.40 33.43 -3.19
N SER A 356 23.54 33.12 -2.20
CA SER A 356 22.81 34.13 -1.44
C SER A 356 23.76 35.03 -0.62
N LEU A 357 24.81 34.44 -0.03
CA LEU A 357 25.82 35.18 0.69
C LEU A 357 26.61 36.15 -0.21
N ASN A 358 26.93 35.72 -1.44
CA ASN A 358 27.53 36.58 -2.45
C ASN A 358 26.62 37.75 -2.84
N SER A 359 25.31 37.51 -2.96
CA SER A 359 24.32 38.54 -3.30
C SER A 359 24.15 39.61 -2.19
N ILE A 360 24.43 39.26 -0.91
CA ILE A 360 24.42 40.20 0.22
C ILE A 360 25.84 40.63 0.65
N GLU A 361 26.82 40.42 -0.23
CA GLU A 361 28.22 40.84 -0.06
C GLU A 361 28.96 40.24 1.14
N LYS A 362 28.45 39.13 1.71
CA LYS A 362 29.16 38.40 2.78
C LYS A 362 30.21 37.44 2.18
N PHE A 363 31.16 37.98 1.48
CA PHE A 363 32.09 37.24 0.62
C PHE A 363 33.00 36.25 1.38
N LEU A 364 33.33 36.51 2.66
CA LEU A 364 34.14 35.58 3.45
C LEU A 364 33.35 34.28 3.69
N GLU A 365 32.10 34.40 4.17
CA GLU A 365 31.22 33.30 4.44
C GLU A 365 30.83 32.57 3.14
N ALA A 366 30.57 33.32 2.07
CA ALA A 366 30.29 32.75 0.74
C ALA A 366 31.43 31.86 0.23
N SER A 367 32.69 32.33 0.41
CA SER A 367 33.87 31.56 0.03
C SER A 367 33.99 30.26 0.83
N GLN A 368 33.64 30.26 2.12
CA GLN A 368 33.61 29.05 2.95
C GLN A 368 32.51 28.08 2.53
N ALA A 369 31.29 28.58 2.28
CA ALA A 369 30.16 27.78 1.85
C ALA A 369 30.42 27.16 0.45
N ALA A 370 30.99 27.94 -0.48
CA ALA A 370 31.37 27.44 -1.80
C ALA A 370 32.44 26.31 -1.69
N GLN A 371 33.41 26.45 -0.76
CA GLN A 371 34.39 25.40 -0.52
C GLN A 371 33.73 24.12 -0.03
N LYS A 372 32.78 24.20 0.91
CA LYS A 372 32.00 23.02 1.37
C LYS A 372 31.25 22.35 0.22
N CYS A 373 30.62 23.12 -0.66
CA CYS A 373 29.99 22.59 -1.87
C CYS A 373 30.99 21.81 -2.75
N ILE A 374 32.18 22.38 -2.98
CA ILE A 374 33.27 21.76 -3.78
C ILE A 374 33.78 20.48 -3.13
N ASP A 375 33.97 20.48 -1.80
CA ASP A 375 34.44 19.31 -1.05
C ASP A 375 33.47 18.13 -1.16
N ILE A 376 32.17 18.41 -1.17
CA ILE A 376 31.12 17.39 -1.31
C ILE A 376 31.03 16.90 -2.77
N LYS A 377 31.07 17.83 -3.73
CA LYS A 377 30.91 17.52 -5.15
C LYS A 377 31.88 18.34 -6.01
N THR A 378 33.10 17.89 -6.08
CA THR A 378 34.19 18.57 -6.82
C THR A 378 33.85 18.79 -8.30
N LYS A 379 33.09 17.85 -8.92
CA LYS A 379 32.66 17.95 -10.34
C LYS A 379 31.36 18.75 -10.53
N PHE A 380 31.13 19.76 -9.69
CA PHE A 380 29.98 20.67 -9.83
C PHE A 380 30.47 22.12 -10.03
N GLY A 381 30.31 22.62 -11.27
CA GLY A 381 30.84 23.95 -11.69
C GLY A 381 30.27 25.12 -10.89
N GLY A 382 29.02 24.99 -10.33
CA GLY A 382 28.40 26.03 -9.53
C GLY A 382 29.18 26.38 -8.27
N GLY A 383 29.71 25.38 -7.58
CA GLY A 383 30.55 25.62 -6.39
C GLY A 383 31.82 26.42 -6.72
N TRP A 384 32.47 26.07 -7.83
CA TRP A 384 33.66 26.82 -8.33
C TRP A 384 33.31 28.25 -8.74
N TYR A 385 32.16 28.44 -9.43
CA TYR A 385 31.70 29.76 -9.81
C TYR A 385 31.43 30.67 -8.60
N GLU A 386 30.68 30.20 -7.59
CA GLU A 386 30.44 30.98 -6.39
C GLU A 386 31.74 31.30 -5.63
N LYS A 387 32.72 30.38 -5.70
CA LYS A 387 34.06 30.62 -5.15
C LYS A 387 34.79 31.76 -5.87
N VAL A 388 34.69 31.86 -7.20
CA VAL A 388 35.23 32.96 -8.00
C VAL A 388 34.61 34.30 -7.58
N VAL A 389 33.28 34.35 -7.47
CA VAL A 389 32.53 35.56 -7.07
C VAL A 389 32.96 36.02 -5.68
N ALA A 390 33.03 35.08 -4.73
CA ALA A 390 33.41 35.37 -3.36
C ALA A 390 34.85 35.86 -3.24
N GLU A 391 35.83 35.24 -3.90
CA GLU A 391 37.23 35.67 -3.84
C GLU A 391 37.42 37.02 -4.50
N PHE A 392 36.70 37.30 -5.61
CA PHE A 392 36.73 38.61 -6.22
C PHE A 392 36.14 39.69 -5.29
N GLY A 393 34.99 39.46 -4.71
CA GLY A 393 34.35 40.37 -3.75
C GLY A 393 35.23 40.67 -2.52
N LYS A 394 36.07 39.72 -2.10
CA LYS A 394 37.11 39.93 -1.06
C LYS A 394 38.30 40.75 -1.56
N GLY A 395 38.36 41.17 -2.82
CA GLY A 395 39.50 41.82 -3.46
C GLY A 395 40.65 40.88 -3.83
N ASN A 396 40.48 39.57 -3.75
CA ASN A 396 41.50 38.57 -4.01
C ASN A 396 41.48 38.12 -5.51
N LYS A 397 41.83 39.03 -6.39
CA LYS A 397 41.79 38.84 -7.87
C LYS A 397 42.58 37.60 -8.32
N THR A 398 43.77 37.36 -7.76
CA THR A 398 44.63 36.23 -8.12
C THR A 398 43.96 34.88 -7.84
N MET A 399 43.32 34.76 -6.68
CA MET A 399 42.60 33.52 -6.31
C MET A 399 41.31 33.36 -7.11
N ALA A 400 40.59 34.43 -7.42
CA ALA A 400 39.43 34.42 -8.31
C ALA A 400 39.80 33.88 -9.69
N LEU A 401 40.89 34.33 -10.29
CA LEU A 401 41.39 33.83 -11.58
C LEU A 401 41.72 32.33 -11.52
N LYS A 402 42.38 31.87 -10.45
CA LYS A 402 42.69 30.45 -10.27
C LYS A 402 41.42 29.57 -10.24
N TYR A 403 40.40 29.97 -9.51
CA TYR A 403 39.14 29.23 -9.41
C TYR A 403 38.28 29.35 -10.66
N PHE A 404 38.47 30.44 -11.47
CA PHE A 404 37.85 30.59 -12.77
C PHE A 404 38.25 29.46 -13.72
N ASP A 405 39.52 29.07 -13.77
CA ASP A 405 39.98 27.97 -14.63
C ASP A 405 39.26 26.66 -14.30
N GLU A 406 38.95 26.43 -13.04
CA GLU A 406 38.15 25.26 -12.62
C GLU A 406 36.69 25.41 -13.05
N ALA A 407 36.03 26.54 -12.79
CA ALA A 407 34.64 26.79 -13.19
C ALA A 407 34.43 26.68 -14.72
N ASN A 408 35.41 27.17 -15.51
CA ASN A 408 35.36 27.17 -16.96
C ASN A 408 35.41 25.78 -17.61
N LYS A 409 35.85 24.73 -16.89
CA LYS A 409 35.82 23.33 -17.34
C LYS A 409 34.38 22.78 -17.49
N TYR A 410 33.43 23.39 -16.84
CA TYR A 410 32.04 22.91 -16.80
C TYR A 410 31.16 23.67 -17.78
N ARG A 411 30.60 22.99 -18.76
CA ARG A 411 29.85 23.56 -19.89
C ARG A 411 28.75 24.53 -19.45
N ASP A 412 27.97 24.11 -18.41
CA ASP A 412 26.81 24.87 -17.96
C ASP A 412 27.17 26.17 -17.24
N TRP A 413 28.38 26.26 -16.69
CA TRP A 413 28.89 27.40 -15.95
C TRP A 413 29.88 28.27 -16.72
N ARG A 414 30.38 27.76 -17.85
CA ARG A 414 31.42 28.43 -18.66
C ARG A 414 31.05 29.86 -19.06
N LYS A 415 29.84 30.07 -19.57
CA LYS A 415 29.40 31.42 -20.00
C LYS A 415 29.33 32.40 -18.85
N LEU A 416 28.79 31.96 -17.70
CA LEU A 416 28.71 32.79 -16.46
C LEU A 416 30.10 33.11 -15.95
N ALA A 417 31.00 32.13 -15.90
CA ALA A 417 32.36 32.31 -15.45
C ALA A 417 33.13 33.28 -16.40
N GLN A 418 33.00 33.11 -17.71
CA GLN A 418 33.63 34.03 -18.69
C GLN A 418 33.12 35.47 -18.59
N ARG A 419 31.79 35.65 -18.40
CA ARG A 419 31.23 36.97 -18.15
C ARG A 419 31.82 37.60 -16.89
N LYS A 420 31.90 36.82 -15.82
CA LYS A 420 32.43 37.31 -14.53
C LYS A 420 33.90 37.68 -14.64
N ILE A 421 34.69 36.91 -15.37
CA ILE A 421 36.11 37.26 -15.58
C ILE A 421 36.28 38.49 -16.46
N ASP A 422 35.39 38.74 -17.43
CA ASP A 422 35.40 39.97 -18.23
C ASP A 422 35.08 41.20 -17.35
N GLU A 423 34.12 41.10 -16.43
CA GLU A 423 33.85 42.11 -15.38
C GLU A 423 35.10 42.38 -14.52
N ILE A 424 35.80 41.33 -14.08
CA ILE A 424 37.01 41.44 -13.26
C ILE A 424 38.14 42.13 -14.00
N ASN A 425 38.29 41.89 -15.30
CA ASN A 425 39.38 42.43 -16.12
C ASN A 425 39.06 43.79 -16.73
N ASN A 426 37.80 44.12 -16.93
CA ASN A 426 37.32 45.33 -17.58
C ASN A 426 36.20 46.00 -16.77
N PRO A 427 36.48 46.44 -15.52
CA PRO A 427 35.45 46.94 -14.61
C PRO A 427 34.69 48.13 -15.19
N THR A 428 35.40 49.07 -15.86
CA THR A 428 34.81 50.27 -16.46
C THR A 428 33.78 50.00 -17.54
N LYS A 429 33.79 48.81 -18.16
CA LYS A 429 32.79 48.38 -19.15
C LYS A 429 31.43 48.07 -18.53
N TYR A 430 31.40 47.79 -17.24
CA TYR A 430 30.22 47.32 -16.49
C TYR A 430 29.79 48.32 -15.40
N GLU A 431 30.58 49.38 -15.13
CA GLU A 431 30.16 50.50 -14.32
C GLU A 431 29.06 51.28 -15.08
N LYS A 432 27.83 51.32 -14.49
CA LYS A 432 26.71 52.13 -15.00
C LYS A 432 26.58 53.40 -14.19
#